data_355592022cdf1f5720e1d359d58adac1
#
_entry.id   355592022cdf1f5720e1d359d58adac1
#
_cell.length_a   1.000
_cell.length_b   1.000
_cell.length_c   1.000
_cell.angle_alpha   90.00
_cell.angle_beta   90.00
_cell.angle_gamma   90.00
#
_symmetry.space_group_name_H-M   'P 1'
#
loop_
_entity.id
_entity.type
_entity.pdbx_description
1 polymer ?
#
loop_
_entity_poly.entity_id
_entity_poly.type
_entity_poly.pdbx_seq_one_letter_code
_entity_poly.pdbx_strand_id
1 'polypeptide(L)' 'MDAHPLSLYELNALVKRSIHACLPDTYWVQAELSDVRSNYSGHCYLEFVQKEPRGNNLIAKARGTIWSNVYRL' A
#
# COMPACT_ATOMS: atom_id res chain seq x y z
N MET A 1 -36.04 -1.80 -4.12
CA MET A 1 -34.66 -1.38 -4.28
C MET A 1 -34.00 -2.19 -5.37
N ASP A 2 -33.53 -1.51 -6.38
CA ASP A 2 -32.82 -2.15 -7.47
C ASP A 2 -31.43 -2.54 -7.04
N ALA A 3 -31.22 -3.82 -6.85
CA ALA A 3 -29.88 -4.32 -6.57
C ALA A 3 -29.15 -4.48 -7.91
N HIS A 4 -28.61 -3.39 -8.39
CA HIS A 4 -27.79 -3.41 -9.59
C HIS A 4 -26.37 -3.79 -9.19
N PRO A 5 -25.90 -4.98 -9.56
CA PRO A 5 -24.55 -5.36 -9.17
C PRO A 5 -23.51 -4.48 -9.90
N LEU A 6 -22.50 -4.08 -9.16
CA LEU A 6 -21.36 -3.36 -9.75
C LEU A 6 -20.40 -4.36 -10.37
N SER A 7 -19.76 -3.96 -11.46
CA SER A 7 -18.61 -4.71 -11.93
C SER A 7 -17.43 -4.49 -10.97
N LEU A 8 -16.45 -5.35 -11.03
CA LEU A 8 -15.24 -5.18 -10.22
C LEU A 8 -14.54 -3.85 -10.56
N TYR A 9 -14.53 -3.48 -11.84
CA TYR A 9 -13.97 -2.20 -12.26
C TYR A 9 -14.69 -1.03 -11.60
N GLU A 10 -16.01 -1.07 -11.59
CA GLU A 10 -16.82 -0.01 -11.00
C GLU A 10 -16.61 0.07 -9.49
N LEU A 11 -16.50 -1.07 -8.81
CA LEU A 11 -16.22 -1.09 -7.38
C LEU A 11 -14.85 -0.48 -7.09
N ASN A 12 -13.83 -0.89 -7.85
CA ASN A 12 -12.48 -0.36 -7.68
C ASN A 12 -12.43 1.15 -7.91
N ALA A 13 -13.15 1.64 -8.92
CA ALA A 13 -13.22 3.08 -9.19
C ALA A 13 -13.91 3.83 -8.05
N LEU A 14 -14.96 3.25 -7.48
CA LEU A 14 -15.67 3.84 -6.35
C LEU A 14 -14.77 3.92 -5.12
N VAL A 15 -14.04 2.85 -4.81
CA VAL A 15 -13.09 2.82 -3.70
C VAL A 15 -12.00 3.87 -3.88
N LYS A 16 -11.44 3.95 -5.08
CA LYS A 16 -10.40 4.94 -5.40
C LYS A 16 -10.90 6.37 -5.18
N ARG A 17 -12.09 6.69 -5.72
CA ARG A 17 -12.67 8.02 -5.55
C ARG A 17 -12.97 8.33 -4.10
N SER A 18 -13.43 7.34 -3.34
CA SER A 18 -13.75 7.51 -1.92
C SER A 18 -12.49 7.81 -1.11
N ILE A 19 -11.38 7.12 -1.41
CA ILE A 19 -10.11 7.37 -0.73
C ILE A 19 -9.62 8.79 -1.04
N HIS A 20 -9.64 9.20 -2.31
CA HIS A 20 -9.21 10.54 -2.69
C HIS A 20 -10.05 11.63 -2.06
N ALA A 21 -11.35 11.40 -1.89
CA ALA A 21 -12.24 12.37 -1.29
C ALA A 21 -12.03 12.49 0.23
N CYS A 22 -11.77 11.36 0.91
CA CYS A 22 -11.62 11.35 2.36
C CYS A 22 -10.18 11.63 2.81
N LEU A 23 -9.19 11.27 1.98
CA LEU A 23 -7.77 11.43 2.30
C LEU A 23 -7.07 12.17 1.15
N PRO A 24 -7.39 13.46 0.95
CA PRO A 24 -6.82 14.21 -0.18
C PRO A 24 -5.36 14.58 0.00
N ASP A 25 -4.84 14.55 1.22
CA ASP A 25 -3.48 14.99 1.52
C ASP A 25 -2.50 13.83 1.45
N THR A 26 -1.23 14.17 1.43
CA THR A 26 -0.16 13.20 1.66
C THR A 26 0.24 13.24 3.13
N TYR A 27 0.75 12.13 3.63
CA TYR A 27 1.07 11.99 5.04
C TYR A 27 2.47 11.44 5.21
N TRP A 28 3.19 11.96 6.19
CA TRP A 28 4.43 11.34 6.61
C TRP A 28 4.11 10.16 7.50
N VAL A 29 4.70 9.01 7.19
CA VAL A 29 4.46 7.78 7.92
C VAL A 29 5.80 7.21 8.37
N GLN A 30 5.84 6.74 9.61
CA GLN A 30 7.00 6.07 10.16
C GLN A 30 6.68 4.59 10.36
N ALA A 31 7.54 3.72 9.85
CA ALA A 31 7.34 2.27 9.95
C ALA A 31 8.68 1.57 9.92
N GLU A 32 8.70 0.32 10.39
CA GLU A 32 9.89 -0.51 10.31
C GLU A 32 9.92 -1.22 8.96
N LEU A 33 11.07 -1.27 8.35
CA LEU A 33 11.28 -2.00 7.08
C LEU A 33 11.61 -3.44 7.42
N SER A 34 10.72 -4.37 7.09
CA SER A 34 10.92 -5.77 7.44
C SER A 34 11.50 -6.60 6.30
N ASP A 35 11.32 -6.19 5.05
CA ASP A 35 11.81 -6.94 3.91
C ASP A 35 12.07 -6.01 2.74
N VAL A 36 13.13 -6.31 2.00
CA VAL A 36 13.51 -5.59 0.77
C VAL A 36 13.94 -6.62 -0.25
N ARG A 37 13.24 -6.70 -1.38
CA ARG A 37 13.56 -7.65 -2.44
C ARG A 37 13.55 -6.96 -3.78
N SER A 38 14.57 -7.26 -4.60
CA SER A 38 14.56 -6.87 -6.01
C SER A 38 14.32 -8.10 -6.87
N ASN A 39 13.74 -7.90 -8.05
CA ASN A 39 13.46 -8.99 -8.97
C ASN A 39 14.18 -8.75 -10.32
N TYR A 40 13.93 -9.64 -11.28
CA TYR A 40 14.56 -9.59 -12.60
C TYR A 40 14.25 -8.31 -13.36
N SER A 41 13.07 -7.75 -13.17
CA SER A 41 12.70 -6.51 -13.84
C SER A 41 13.34 -5.28 -13.23
N GLY A 42 14.04 -5.45 -12.10
CA GLY A 42 14.74 -4.36 -11.43
C GLY A 42 13.87 -3.53 -10.49
N HIS A 43 12.63 -3.92 -10.30
CA HIS A 43 11.77 -3.29 -9.28
C HIS A 43 12.19 -3.75 -7.89
N CYS A 44 12.09 -2.86 -6.93
CA CYS A 44 12.35 -3.17 -5.53
C CYS A 44 11.03 -3.26 -4.77
N TYR A 45 10.80 -4.39 -4.11
CA TYR A 45 9.60 -4.61 -3.31
C TYR A 45 9.94 -4.47 -1.84
N LEU A 46 9.10 -3.74 -1.13
CA LEU A 46 9.31 -3.39 0.27
C LEU A 46 8.13 -3.90 1.09
N GLU A 47 8.43 -4.30 2.31
CA GLU A 47 7.41 -4.62 3.29
C GLU A 47 7.65 -3.79 4.54
N PHE A 48 6.62 -3.04 4.93
CA PHE A 48 6.64 -2.19 6.12
C PHE A 48 5.77 -2.81 7.18
N VAL A 49 6.24 -2.75 8.42
CA VAL A 49 5.50 -3.29 9.55
C VAL A 49 5.55 -2.32 10.71
N GLN A 50 4.57 -2.45 11.59
CA GLN A 50 4.60 -1.81 12.88
C GLN A 50 4.32 -2.87 13.94
N LYS A 51 5.16 -2.93 14.94
CA LYS A 51 5.01 -3.82 16.09
C LYS A 51 4.39 -3.06 17.24
N GLU A 52 3.74 -3.79 18.13
CA GLU A 52 3.25 -3.17 19.36
C GLU A 52 4.42 -2.63 20.19
N PRO A 53 4.21 -1.57 21.00
CA PRO A 53 5.31 -0.92 21.74
C PRO A 53 6.05 -1.84 22.69
N ARG A 54 5.38 -2.86 23.21
CA ARG A 54 5.98 -3.81 24.17
C ARG A 54 5.76 -5.23 23.68
N GLY A 55 6.55 -5.68 22.72
CA GLY A 55 6.44 -7.02 22.21
C GLY A 55 6.79 -7.11 20.75
N ASN A 56 6.59 -8.28 20.18
CA ASN A 56 6.94 -8.57 18.79
C ASN A 56 5.72 -8.79 17.89
N ASN A 57 4.51 -8.60 18.42
CA ASN A 57 3.32 -8.79 17.63
C ASN A 57 3.14 -7.65 16.63
N LEU A 58 2.88 -8.02 15.38
CA LEU A 58 2.62 -7.04 14.33
C LEU A 58 1.20 -6.49 14.49
N ILE A 59 1.08 -5.18 14.45
CA ILE A 59 -0.22 -4.51 14.52
C ILE A 59 -0.60 -3.82 13.22
N ALA A 60 0.36 -3.66 12.31
CA ALA A 60 0.10 -3.09 10.98
C ALA A 60 1.13 -3.60 9.98
N LYS A 61 0.71 -3.70 8.73
CA LYS A 61 1.56 -4.17 7.64
C LYS A 61 1.15 -3.50 6.34
N ALA A 62 2.13 -3.10 5.54
CA ALA A 62 1.90 -2.52 4.22
C ALA A 62 3.00 -2.94 3.27
N ARG A 63 2.68 -2.97 1.99
CA ARG A 63 3.65 -3.26 0.93
C ARG A 63 3.88 -2.02 0.09
N GLY A 64 5.10 -1.88 -0.41
CA GLY A 64 5.45 -0.81 -1.32
C GLY A 64 6.32 -1.33 -2.44
N THR A 65 6.41 -0.54 -3.49
CA THR A 65 7.25 -0.87 -4.65
C THR A 65 8.01 0.38 -5.08
N ILE A 66 9.31 0.21 -5.28
CA ILE A 66 10.13 1.23 -5.96
C ILE A 66 10.36 0.70 -7.37
N TRP A 67 9.85 1.45 -8.35
CA TRP A 67 9.96 1.04 -9.75
C TRP A 67 11.42 1.10 -10.22
N SER A 68 11.78 0.26 -11.17
CA SER A 68 13.16 0.11 -11.63
C SER A 68 13.78 1.42 -12.11
N ASN A 69 13.00 2.28 -12.76
CA ASN A 69 13.49 3.56 -13.25
C ASN A 69 13.85 4.55 -12.13
N VAL A 70 13.31 4.35 -10.94
CA VAL A 70 13.64 5.14 -9.75
C VAL A 70 14.72 4.44 -8.92
N TYR A 71 14.61 3.14 -8.77
CA TYR A 71 15.50 2.35 -7.92
C TYR A 71 16.95 2.36 -8.40
N ARG A 72 17.15 2.44 -9.71
CA ARG A 72 18.51 2.43 -10.32
C ARG A 72 19.24 3.76 -10.21
N LEU A 73 18.60 4.78 -9.75
CA LEU A 73 19.25 6.05 -9.49
C LEU A 73 20.02 5.96 -8.17
#